data_42d1dab6efaaab4976e4bead124b90f3
#
_entry.id   42d1dab6efaaab4976e4bead124b90f3
#
_cell.length_a   1.000
_cell.length_b   1.000
_cell.length_c   1.000
_cell.angle_alpha   90.00
_cell.angle_beta   90.00
_cell.angle_gamma   90.00
#
_symmetry.space_group_name_H-M   'P 1'
#
loop_
_entity.id
_entity.type
_entity.pdbx_description
1 polymer ?
#
loop_
_entity_poly.entity_id
_entity_poly.type
_entity_poly.pdbx_seq_one_letter_code
_entity_poly.pdbx_strand_id
1 'polypeptide(L)'
;MLKWLLRAVLGVVALVVLIIVGLLAVFPFWRAGYIRTLEAESQVTATPLGDVEYAVIGEGTPYLYVHGAPGGYDQGLVDPRYRPDAFAGLKTITLSRPGYLRTPLSSGETPAEQADLFAALLDEIGVVRVVIIAVSGGGPSALQFAMRYPERTAGLFLMAPATIAQPGLEYQNPTSTSGTLLLDVVLWAAGRWLGPNMLPGLDKDDSEQVALARSWVRTVIPLARRTEGAINDFAMLRELDIDAWPLETITSPTLILHGDADRNSPYEGSANAAARIPNAKLVTFEGVGHELTLTRPREIDELMHRFLEEL
;
A
#
# COMPACT_ATOMS: atom_id res chain seq x y z
N MET A 1 22.76 -27.59 -41.92
CA MET A 1 22.29 -27.52 -40.53
C MET A 1 22.61 -26.17 -39.88
N LEU A 2 23.87 -25.75 -39.77
CA LEU A 2 24.28 -24.48 -39.11
C LEU A 2 23.62 -23.21 -39.69
N LYS A 3 23.55 -23.07 -41.01
CA LYS A 3 22.89 -21.91 -41.68
C LYS A 3 21.38 -21.82 -41.38
N TRP A 4 20.71 -22.94 -41.22
CA TRP A 4 19.30 -22.99 -40.86
C TRP A 4 19.09 -22.59 -39.41
N LEU A 5 19.92 -23.09 -38.51
CA LEU A 5 19.90 -22.70 -37.08
C LEU A 5 20.15 -21.21 -36.92
N LEU A 6 21.13 -20.65 -37.64
CA LEU A 6 21.42 -19.21 -37.61
C LEU A 6 20.22 -18.37 -38.09
N ARG A 7 19.55 -18.79 -39.20
CA ARG A 7 18.35 -18.09 -39.68
C ARG A 7 17.20 -18.16 -38.69
N ALA A 8 16.99 -19.30 -38.03
CA ALA A 8 15.96 -19.44 -36.97
C ALA A 8 16.24 -18.52 -35.78
N VAL A 9 17.51 -18.49 -35.32
CA VAL A 9 17.92 -17.59 -34.22
C VAL A 9 17.72 -16.11 -34.60
N LEU A 10 18.16 -15.71 -35.81
CA LEU A 10 17.94 -14.36 -36.29
C LEU A 10 16.47 -13.99 -36.42
N GLY A 11 15.63 -14.93 -36.85
CA GLY A 11 14.15 -14.74 -36.87
C GLY A 11 13.56 -14.52 -35.51
N VAL A 12 13.97 -15.32 -34.52
CA VAL A 12 13.52 -15.14 -33.11
C VAL A 12 13.99 -13.81 -32.54
N VAL A 13 15.26 -13.44 -32.77
CA VAL A 13 15.81 -12.15 -32.33
C VAL A 13 15.05 -10.99 -32.97
N ALA A 14 14.77 -11.03 -34.26
CA ALA A 14 14.01 -10.01 -34.96
C ALA A 14 12.58 -9.90 -34.39
N LEU A 15 11.92 -11.01 -34.12
CA LEU A 15 10.59 -11.04 -33.50
C LEU A 15 10.62 -10.40 -32.11
N VAL A 16 11.58 -10.77 -31.27
CA VAL A 16 11.73 -10.19 -29.91
C VAL A 16 11.95 -8.68 -29.98
N VAL A 17 12.82 -8.22 -30.89
CA VAL A 17 13.06 -6.78 -31.10
C VAL A 17 11.78 -6.08 -31.55
N LEU A 18 11.02 -6.65 -32.48
CA LEU A 18 9.74 -6.07 -32.92
C LEU A 18 8.71 -5.99 -31.75
N ILE A 19 8.65 -6.99 -30.90
CA ILE A 19 7.79 -6.98 -29.71
C ILE A 19 8.21 -5.85 -28.76
N ILE A 20 9.50 -5.73 -28.46
CA ILE A 20 10.03 -4.67 -27.57
C ILE A 20 9.71 -3.28 -28.15
N VAL A 21 9.96 -3.07 -29.43
CA VAL A 21 9.66 -1.80 -30.11
C VAL A 21 8.15 -1.49 -30.03
N GLY A 22 7.31 -2.50 -30.27
CA GLY A 22 5.86 -2.36 -30.15
C GLY A 22 5.42 -1.97 -28.72
N LEU A 23 5.97 -2.64 -27.70
CA LEU A 23 5.69 -2.30 -26.29
C LEU A 23 6.13 -0.87 -25.96
N LEU A 24 7.33 -0.48 -26.35
CA LEU A 24 7.85 0.88 -26.13
C LEU A 24 7.03 1.95 -26.88
N ALA A 25 6.47 1.62 -28.04
CA ALA A 25 5.62 2.54 -28.79
C ALA A 25 4.22 2.71 -28.18
N VAL A 26 3.63 1.65 -27.63
CA VAL A 26 2.27 1.65 -27.06
C VAL A 26 2.24 2.17 -25.62
N PHE A 27 3.26 1.83 -24.83
CA PHE A 27 3.33 2.14 -23.41
C PHE A 27 3.11 3.62 -23.06
N PRO A 28 3.70 4.63 -23.73
CA PRO A 28 3.49 6.04 -23.40
C PRO A 28 2.04 6.47 -23.49
N PHE A 29 1.30 5.98 -24.48
CA PHE A 29 -0.13 6.28 -24.65
C PHE A 29 -0.97 5.63 -23.54
N TRP A 30 -0.69 4.37 -23.24
CA TRP A 30 -1.33 3.67 -22.13
C TRP A 30 -1.04 4.39 -20.80
N ARG A 31 0.24 4.72 -20.53
CA ARG A 31 0.66 5.41 -19.32
C ARG A 31 -0.03 6.77 -19.14
N ALA A 32 -0.10 7.56 -20.22
CA ALA A 32 -0.78 8.84 -20.20
C ALA A 32 -2.29 8.68 -19.94
N GLY A 33 -2.92 7.64 -20.50
CA GLY A 33 -4.30 7.28 -20.21
C GLY A 33 -4.49 6.88 -18.75
N TYR A 34 -3.63 6.03 -18.23
CA TYR A 34 -3.68 5.54 -16.86
C TYR A 34 -3.48 6.67 -15.82
N ILE A 35 -2.54 7.60 -16.08
CA ILE A 35 -2.35 8.78 -15.24
C ILE A 35 -3.62 9.65 -15.20
N ARG A 36 -4.27 9.88 -16.36
CA ARG A 36 -5.54 10.62 -16.39
C ARG A 36 -6.64 9.94 -15.60
N THR A 37 -6.70 8.60 -15.62
CA THR A 37 -7.64 7.84 -14.79
C THR A 37 -7.35 8.03 -13.30
N LEU A 38 -6.09 7.91 -12.87
CA LEU A 38 -5.70 8.17 -11.49
C LEU A 38 -6.08 9.59 -11.05
N GLU A 39 -5.82 10.60 -11.89
CA GLU A 39 -6.17 12.00 -11.57
C GLU A 39 -7.68 12.28 -11.55
N ALA A 40 -8.46 11.54 -12.33
CA ALA A 40 -9.92 11.66 -12.37
C ALA A 40 -10.63 10.93 -11.21
N GLU A 41 -10.02 9.91 -10.65
CA GLU A 41 -10.59 9.09 -9.57
C GLU A 41 -10.25 9.61 -8.16
N SER A 42 -9.44 10.67 -8.06
CA SER A 42 -9.02 11.29 -6.80
C SER A 42 -9.20 12.81 -6.83
N GLN A 43 -9.22 13.37 -5.65
CA GLN A 43 -9.27 14.81 -5.41
C GLN A 43 -7.98 15.24 -4.72
N VAL A 44 -7.61 16.51 -4.89
CA VAL A 44 -6.56 17.16 -4.09
C VAL A 44 -7.24 18.26 -3.31
N THR A 45 -7.03 18.27 -2.00
CA THR A 45 -7.48 19.35 -1.13
C THR A 45 -6.29 20.02 -0.47
N ALA A 46 -6.36 21.34 -0.34
CA ALA A 46 -5.40 22.09 0.44
C ALA A 46 -5.75 22.00 1.92
N THR A 47 -4.74 21.73 2.74
CA THR A 47 -4.84 21.76 4.21
C THR A 47 -3.86 22.81 4.74
N PRO A 48 -3.95 23.22 6.01
CA PRO A 48 -2.94 24.08 6.63
C PRO A 48 -1.52 23.52 6.61
N LEU A 49 -1.37 22.18 6.41
CA LEU A 49 -0.09 21.46 6.39
C LEU A 49 0.43 21.18 4.98
N GLY A 50 -0.37 21.48 3.95
CA GLY A 50 -0.05 21.24 2.55
C GLY A 50 -1.16 20.50 1.82
N ASP A 51 -0.95 20.28 0.53
CA ASP A 51 -1.90 19.56 -0.31
C ASP A 51 -1.90 18.06 0.02
N VAL A 52 -3.09 17.44 -0.05
CA VAL A 52 -3.25 16.00 0.09
C VAL A 52 -4.20 15.46 -0.97
N GLU A 53 -3.77 14.41 -1.66
CA GLU A 53 -4.59 13.66 -2.60
C GLU A 53 -5.33 12.55 -1.88
N TYR A 54 -6.63 12.42 -2.17
CA TYR A 54 -7.49 11.40 -1.56
C TYR A 54 -8.62 10.99 -2.49
N ALA A 55 -9.27 9.88 -2.16
CA ALA A 55 -10.54 9.46 -2.75
C ALA A 55 -11.49 8.96 -1.66
N VAL A 56 -12.79 9.08 -1.93
CA VAL A 56 -13.84 8.58 -1.05
C VAL A 56 -14.82 7.75 -1.86
N ILE A 57 -15.11 6.53 -1.40
CA ILE A 57 -16.15 5.68 -1.98
C ILE A 57 -16.99 5.02 -0.89
N GLY A 58 -18.23 4.67 -1.22
CA GLY A 58 -19.17 4.05 -0.28
C GLY A 58 -19.75 5.04 0.73
N GLU A 59 -20.65 4.53 1.55
CA GLU A 59 -21.35 5.25 2.61
C GLU A 59 -21.43 4.37 3.86
N GLY A 60 -21.54 4.98 5.05
CA GLY A 60 -21.65 4.29 6.34
C GLY A 60 -20.49 4.58 7.26
N THR A 61 -19.99 3.56 7.98
CA THR A 61 -18.89 3.71 8.95
C THR A 61 -17.61 4.15 8.26
N PRO A 62 -17.03 5.32 8.60
CA PRO A 62 -15.84 5.81 7.93
C PRO A 62 -14.60 5.08 8.43
N TYR A 63 -13.77 4.64 7.48
CA TYR A 63 -12.41 4.23 7.76
C TYR A 63 -11.42 4.95 6.84
N LEU A 64 -10.23 5.22 7.37
CA LEU A 64 -9.10 5.79 6.63
C LEU A 64 -8.11 4.68 6.30
N TYR A 65 -7.90 4.45 5.01
CA TYR A 65 -6.89 3.51 4.53
C TYR A 65 -5.55 4.20 4.31
N VAL A 66 -4.52 3.72 5.02
CA VAL A 66 -3.15 4.22 4.97
C VAL A 66 -2.27 3.18 4.28
N HIS A 67 -1.91 3.46 3.03
CA HIS A 67 -1.20 2.51 2.17
C HIS A 67 0.26 2.24 2.59
N GLY A 68 0.81 1.10 2.14
CA GLY A 68 2.21 0.74 2.27
C GLY A 68 3.13 1.38 1.22
N ALA A 69 4.36 0.90 1.11
CA ALA A 69 5.38 1.37 0.16
C ALA A 69 5.72 0.28 -0.89
N PRO A 70 5.76 0.63 -2.22
CA PRO A 70 5.22 1.86 -2.79
C PRO A 70 3.69 1.79 -2.92
N GLY A 71 3.00 2.91 -2.73
CA GLY A 71 1.55 2.94 -2.78
C GLY A 71 0.98 4.28 -3.24
N GLY A 72 -0.28 4.51 -2.89
CA GLY A 72 -1.06 5.71 -3.16
C GLY A 72 -2.52 5.47 -2.78
N TYR A 73 -3.37 6.47 -2.93
CA TYR A 73 -4.80 6.35 -2.65
C TYR A 73 -5.47 5.17 -3.40
N ASP A 74 -4.99 4.88 -4.60
CA ASP A 74 -5.52 3.82 -5.46
C ASP A 74 -5.36 2.40 -4.87
N GLN A 75 -4.40 2.20 -3.97
CA GLN A 75 -4.24 0.94 -3.23
C GLN A 75 -5.45 0.65 -2.34
N GLY A 76 -5.95 1.67 -1.61
CA GLY A 76 -7.13 1.52 -0.75
C GLY A 76 -8.46 1.35 -1.50
N LEU A 77 -8.46 1.54 -2.83
CA LEU A 77 -9.61 1.29 -3.67
C LEU A 77 -9.66 -0.14 -4.24
N VAL A 78 -8.58 -0.92 -4.12
CA VAL A 78 -8.52 -2.27 -4.70
C VAL A 78 -9.58 -3.16 -4.06
N ASP A 79 -9.51 -3.34 -2.75
CA ASP A 79 -10.40 -4.25 -2.03
C ASP A 79 -11.90 -3.87 -2.18
N PRO A 80 -12.32 -2.63 -1.93
CA PRO A 80 -13.72 -2.23 -2.10
C PRO A 80 -14.27 -2.41 -3.52
N ARG A 81 -13.40 -2.32 -4.53
CA ARG A 81 -13.82 -2.50 -5.94
C ARG A 81 -13.94 -3.95 -6.35
N TYR A 82 -13.07 -4.82 -5.82
CA TYR A 82 -13.05 -6.24 -6.18
C TYR A 82 -13.91 -7.08 -5.26
N ARG A 83 -14.18 -6.62 -4.05
CA ARG A 83 -14.97 -7.30 -3.02
C ARG A 83 -16.01 -6.36 -2.40
N PRO A 84 -16.91 -5.76 -3.21
CA PRO A 84 -17.84 -4.72 -2.74
C PRO A 84 -18.74 -5.19 -1.61
N ASP A 85 -19.11 -6.46 -1.56
CA ASP A 85 -19.96 -7.02 -0.50
C ASP A 85 -19.26 -7.01 0.86
N ALA A 86 -17.93 -7.23 0.90
CA ALA A 86 -17.13 -7.17 2.12
C ALA A 86 -16.97 -5.74 2.65
N PHE A 87 -17.20 -4.73 1.81
CA PHE A 87 -17.10 -3.31 2.17
C PHE A 87 -18.46 -2.60 2.19
N ALA A 88 -19.56 -3.36 2.12
CA ALA A 88 -20.91 -2.81 2.21
C ALA A 88 -21.13 -2.15 3.59
N GLY A 89 -21.71 -0.95 3.61
CA GLY A 89 -21.91 -0.18 4.84
C GLY A 89 -20.65 0.52 5.37
N LEU A 90 -19.56 0.51 4.61
CA LEU A 90 -18.33 1.22 4.95
C LEU A 90 -18.11 2.42 4.01
N LYS A 91 -17.68 3.54 4.59
CA LYS A 91 -17.19 4.70 3.85
C LYS A 91 -15.67 4.65 3.80
N THR A 92 -15.13 4.23 2.66
CA THR A 92 -13.68 4.18 2.41
C THR A 92 -13.16 5.58 2.14
N ILE A 93 -12.26 6.06 2.97
CA ILE A 93 -11.43 7.23 2.75
C ILE A 93 -10.02 6.72 2.52
N THR A 94 -9.43 6.99 1.38
CA THR A 94 -8.07 6.58 1.07
C THR A 94 -7.27 7.77 0.59
N LEU A 95 -6.02 7.88 1.01
CA LEU A 95 -5.16 9.01 0.68
C LEU A 95 -3.84 8.56 0.06
N SER A 96 -3.19 9.45 -0.68
CA SER A 96 -1.78 9.32 -1.03
C SER A 96 -0.95 9.92 0.10
N ARG A 97 -0.10 9.12 0.76
CA ARG A 97 0.83 9.62 1.79
C ARG A 97 1.83 10.60 1.14
N PRO A 98 2.47 11.50 1.91
CA PRO A 98 3.45 12.44 1.40
C PRO A 98 4.55 11.80 0.54
N GLY A 99 4.86 12.43 -0.59
CA GLY A 99 5.79 11.93 -1.60
C GLY A 99 5.20 10.91 -2.59
N TYR A 100 3.91 10.58 -2.45
CA TYR A 100 3.21 9.68 -3.37
C TYR A 100 2.17 10.40 -4.21
N LEU A 101 2.15 10.08 -5.51
CA LEU A 101 1.22 10.60 -6.52
C LEU A 101 1.15 12.14 -6.53
N ARG A 102 0.07 12.75 -6.03
CA ARG A 102 -0.13 14.20 -6.02
C ARG A 102 0.00 14.85 -4.64
N THR A 103 0.34 14.07 -3.60
CA THR A 103 0.64 14.61 -2.28
C THR A 103 2.13 14.93 -2.20
N PRO A 104 2.54 16.22 -2.06
CA PRO A 104 3.95 16.58 -1.93
C PRO A 104 4.58 15.97 -0.69
N LEU A 105 5.86 15.61 -0.74
CA LEU A 105 6.59 15.13 0.44
C LEU A 105 6.62 16.16 1.57
N SER A 106 6.72 17.46 1.21
CA SER A 106 6.70 18.58 2.16
C SER A 106 5.41 18.72 2.97
N SER A 107 4.33 17.98 2.62
CA SER A 107 3.10 17.93 3.43
C SER A 107 3.25 17.07 4.69
N GLY A 108 4.38 16.32 4.84
CA GLY A 108 4.68 15.53 6.07
C GLY A 108 5.72 14.45 5.82
N GLU A 109 6.97 14.69 6.23
CA GLU A 109 8.08 13.75 6.01
C GLU A 109 8.12 12.65 7.08
N THR A 110 7.79 13.00 8.32
CA THR A 110 7.83 12.09 9.47
C THR A 110 6.48 11.41 9.73
N PRO A 111 6.44 10.26 10.43
CA PRO A 111 5.18 9.61 10.81
C PRO A 111 4.22 10.52 11.60
N ALA A 112 4.77 11.41 12.45
CA ALA A 112 3.99 12.36 13.23
C ALA A 112 3.36 13.44 12.34
N GLU A 113 4.12 14.01 11.41
CA GLU A 113 3.61 15.00 10.45
C GLU A 113 2.58 14.38 9.50
N GLN A 114 2.79 13.12 9.08
CA GLN A 114 1.79 12.38 8.29
C GLN A 114 0.49 12.19 9.07
N ALA A 115 0.57 11.85 10.37
CA ALA A 115 -0.61 11.74 11.24
C ALA A 115 -1.34 13.09 11.37
N ASP A 116 -0.61 14.20 11.49
CA ASP A 116 -1.20 15.55 11.53
C ASP A 116 -1.88 15.90 10.19
N LEU A 117 -1.28 15.55 9.07
CA LEU A 117 -1.88 15.71 7.73
C LEU A 117 -3.17 14.88 7.59
N PHE A 118 -3.22 13.65 8.12
CA PHE A 118 -4.43 12.84 8.10
C PHE A 118 -5.55 13.49 8.91
N ALA A 119 -5.22 14.05 10.08
CA ALA A 119 -6.18 14.79 10.89
C ALA A 119 -6.72 16.02 10.15
N ALA A 120 -5.84 16.79 9.50
CA ALA A 120 -6.22 17.95 8.71
C ALA A 120 -7.09 17.56 7.50
N LEU A 121 -6.79 16.46 6.79
CA LEU A 121 -7.67 15.94 5.74
C LEU A 121 -9.06 15.60 6.28
N LEU A 122 -9.14 14.89 7.40
CA LEU A 122 -10.42 14.51 8.00
C LEU A 122 -11.24 15.74 8.41
N ASP A 123 -10.61 16.83 8.85
CA ASP A 123 -11.28 18.11 9.14
C ASP A 123 -11.86 18.71 7.87
N GLU A 124 -11.10 18.78 6.78
CA GLU A 124 -11.55 19.31 5.50
C GLU A 124 -12.75 18.56 4.92
N ILE A 125 -12.83 17.24 5.14
CA ILE A 125 -13.95 16.42 4.63
C ILE A 125 -15.05 16.17 5.67
N GLY A 126 -14.96 16.81 6.85
CA GLY A 126 -15.99 16.78 7.90
C GLY A 126 -16.12 15.42 8.61
N VAL A 127 -15.02 14.66 8.74
CA VAL A 127 -15.00 13.37 9.43
C VAL A 127 -14.37 13.52 10.80
N VAL A 128 -15.18 13.41 11.85
CA VAL A 128 -14.74 13.63 13.23
C VAL A 128 -13.97 12.43 13.80
N ARG A 129 -14.45 11.22 13.53
CA ARG A 129 -13.89 9.98 14.08
C ARG A 129 -13.84 8.91 13.00
N VAL A 130 -12.79 8.09 13.01
CA VAL A 130 -12.52 7.15 11.92
C VAL A 130 -11.82 5.89 12.44
N VAL A 131 -12.08 4.75 11.81
CA VAL A 131 -11.23 3.56 11.96
C VAL A 131 -10.00 3.75 11.06
N ILE A 132 -8.80 3.52 11.58
CA ILE A 132 -7.59 3.53 10.76
C ILE A 132 -7.28 2.09 10.32
N ILE A 133 -7.19 1.89 9.01
CA ILE A 133 -6.70 0.63 8.42
C ILE A 133 -5.37 0.93 7.76
N ALA A 134 -4.29 0.32 8.22
CA ALA A 134 -2.96 0.60 7.70
C ALA A 134 -2.22 -0.66 7.31
N VAL A 135 -1.42 -0.56 6.24
CA VAL A 135 -0.63 -1.67 5.70
C VAL A 135 0.85 -1.29 5.68
N SER A 136 1.72 -2.23 6.12
CA SER A 136 3.17 -2.13 5.93
C SER A 136 3.75 -0.77 6.36
N GLY A 137 4.40 -0.04 5.46
CA GLY A 137 4.97 1.30 5.69
C GLY A 137 3.96 2.38 6.13
N GLY A 138 2.65 2.12 6.08
CA GLY A 138 1.63 3.00 6.65
C GLY A 138 1.47 2.85 8.18
N GLY A 139 1.98 1.76 8.75
CA GLY A 139 1.86 1.44 10.17
C GLY A 139 2.38 2.53 11.11
N PRO A 140 3.59 3.06 10.92
CA PRO A 140 4.15 4.12 11.76
C PRO A 140 3.26 5.36 11.86
N SER A 141 2.74 5.85 10.72
CA SER A 141 1.85 7.02 10.69
C SER A 141 0.50 6.74 11.33
N ALA A 142 -0.02 5.51 11.20
CA ALA A 142 -1.25 5.08 11.85
C ALA A 142 -1.11 5.01 13.38
N LEU A 143 0.02 4.48 13.88
CA LEU A 143 0.35 4.49 15.31
C LEU A 143 0.46 5.92 15.85
N GLN A 144 1.15 6.80 15.12
CA GLN A 144 1.24 8.22 15.49
C GLN A 144 -0.14 8.88 15.52
N PHE A 145 -1.02 8.57 14.56
CA PHE A 145 -2.38 9.11 14.57
C PHE A 145 -3.14 8.66 15.82
N ALA A 146 -3.10 7.38 16.17
CA ALA A 146 -3.80 6.85 17.33
C ALA A 146 -3.29 7.43 18.67
N MET A 147 -1.97 7.70 18.77
CA MET A 147 -1.38 8.35 19.96
C MET A 147 -1.74 9.83 20.07
N ARG A 148 -1.71 10.57 18.94
CA ARG A 148 -1.88 12.02 18.91
C ARG A 148 -3.35 12.44 18.91
N TYR A 149 -4.23 11.60 18.34
CA TYR A 149 -5.66 11.86 18.14
C TYR A 149 -6.53 10.72 18.68
N PRO A 150 -6.41 10.35 19.97
CA PRO A 150 -7.10 9.19 20.54
C PRO A 150 -8.64 9.32 20.46
N GLU A 151 -9.20 10.53 20.62
CA GLU A 151 -10.64 10.81 20.51
C GLU A 151 -11.16 10.68 19.07
N ARG A 152 -10.28 10.81 18.08
CA ARG A 152 -10.59 10.68 16.65
C ARG A 152 -10.41 9.25 16.12
N THR A 153 -9.74 8.39 16.88
CA THR A 153 -9.47 7.00 16.52
C THR A 153 -10.56 6.09 17.07
N ALA A 154 -11.44 5.61 16.20
CA ALA A 154 -12.48 4.65 16.57
C ALA A 154 -11.90 3.26 16.82
N GLY A 155 -10.93 2.86 16.02
CA GLY A 155 -10.20 1.61 16.09
C GLY A 155 -8.96 1.64 15.20
N LEU A 156 -8.02 0.75 15.45
CA LEU A 156 -6.78 0.63 14.70
C LEU A 156 -6.64 -0.81 14.17
N PHE A 157 -6.67 -0.97 12.86
CA PHE A 157 -6.54 -2.24 12.16
C PHE A 157 -5.25 -2.25 11.33
N LEU A 158 -4.25 -2.99 11.75
CA LEU A 158 -2.92 -3.00 11.15
C LEU A 158 -2.63 -4.32 10.45
N MET A 159 -2.18 -4.27 9.21
CA MET A 159 -1.83 -5.45 8.40
C MET A 159 -0.34 -5.41 8.05
N ALA A 160 0.42 -6.38 8.54
CA ALA A 160 1.88 -6.48 8.38
C ALA A 160 2.59 -5.12 8.57
N PRO A 161 2.28 -4.35 9.65
CA PRO A 161 2.81 -3.00 9.80
C PRO A 161 4.32 -3.04 9.98
N ALA A 162 5.00 -2.05 9.39
CA ALA A 162 6.42 -1.83 9.65
C ALA A 162 6.57 -1.13 11.01
N THR A 163 6.95 -1.87 12.03
CA THR A 163 6.99 -1.42 13.43
C THR A 163 8.31 -1.68 14.12
N ILE A 164 9.37 -1.96 13.38
CA ILE A 164 10.72 -2.14 13.92
C ILE A 164 11.74 -1.54 12.96
N ALA A 165 12.83 -1.00 13.52
CA ALA A 165 13.95 -0.48 12.74
C ALA A 165 14.55 -1.55 11.83
N GLN A 166 14.89 -1.15 10.62
CA GLN A 166 15.54 -2.00 9.63
C GLN A 166 16.83 -1.33 9.11
N PRO A 167 17.92 -1.33 9.90
CA PRO A 167 19.12 -0.52 9.60
C PRO A 167 19.80 -0.86 8.27
N GLY A 168 19.60 -2.08 7.74
CA GLY A 168 20.14 -2.50 6.43
C GLY A 168 19.21 -2.27 5.25
N LEU A 169 18.04 -1.64 5.48
CA LEU A 169 17.05 -1.45 4.44
C LEU A 169 17.50 -0.35 3.47
N GLU A 170 17.58 -0.69 2.19
CA GLU A 170 17.90 0.25 1.12
C GLU A 170 16.81 0.25 0.05
N TYR A 171 16.53 1.41 -0.52
CA TYR A 171 15.65 1.52 -1.66
C TYR A 171 16.30 0.95 -2.92
N GLN A 172 15.80 -0.20 -3.39
CA GLN A 172 16.41 -0.98 -4.47
C GLN A 172 15.90 -0.61 -5.87
N ASN A 173 14.80 0.14 -5.97
CA ASN A 173 14.24 0.48 -7.27
C ASN A 173 15.00 1.65 -7.94
N PRO A 174 14.97 1.74 -9.28
CA PRO A 174 15.58 2.86 -9.99
C PRO A 174 15.03 4.20 -9.53
N THR A 175 15.92 5.19 -9.37
CA THR A 175 15.57 6.58 -9.07
C THR A 175 15.67 7.49 -10.29
N SER A 176 16.41 7.07 -11.33
CA SER A 176 16.50 7.80 -12.60
C SER A 176 15.21 7.70 -13.40
N THR A 177 14.86 8.76 -14.11
CA THR A 177 13.66 8.81 -14.97
C THR A 177 13.63 7.67 -16.00
N SER A 178 14.76 7.36 -16.63
CA SER A 178 14.84 6.25 -17.58
C SER A 178 14.71 4.88 -16.93
N GLY A 179 15.28 4.71 -15.74
CA GLY A 179 15.17 3.46 -14.96
C GLY A 179 13.76 3.20 -14.48
N THR A 180 13.09 4.20 -13.91
CA THR A 180 11.68 4.09 -13.48
C THR A 180 10.75 3.83 -14.66
N LEU A 181 10.98 4.48 -15.80
CA LEU A 181 10.19 4.27 -17.02
C LEU A 181 10.35 2.84 -17.55
N LEU A 182 11.59 2.31 -17.57
CA LEU A 182 11.85 0.95 -18.01
C LEU A 182 11.17 -0.07 -17.10
N LEU A 183 11.24 0.14 -15.78
CA LEU A 183 10.54 -0.73 -14.81
C LEU A 183 9.03 -0.66 -14.96
N ASP A 184 8.46 0.54 -15.19
CA ASP A 184 7.04 0.72 -15.48
C ASP A 184 6.62 -0.09 -16.73
N VAL A 185 7.43 -0.09 -17.80
CA VAL A 185 7.16 -0.91 -19.01
C VAL A 185 7.15 -2.41 -18.67
N VAL A 186 8.11 -2.86 -17.88
CA VAL A 186 8.21 -4.28 -17.47
C VAL A 186 7.00 -4.66 -16.60
N LEU A 187 6.66 -3.87 -15.60
CA LEU A 187 5.50 -4.10 -14.72
C LEU A 187 4.19 -4.08 -15.52
N TRP A 188 4.05 -3.15 -16.47
CA TRP A 188 2.87 -3.08 -17.33
C TRP A 188 2.73 -4.29 -18.25
N ALA A 189 3.83 -4.65 -18.94
CA ALA A 189 3.81 -5.73 -19.93
C ALA A 189 3.73 -7.11 -19.28
N ALA A 190 4.49 -7.31 -18.21
CA ALA A 190 4.66 -8.60 -17.56
C ALA A 190 3.86 -8.76 -16.25
N GLY A 191 3.47 -7.67 -15.60
CA GLY A 191 2.79 -7.70 -14.29
C GLY A 191 1.48 -8.49 -14.29
N ARG A 192 0.74 -8.49 -15.41
CA ARG A 192 -0.48 -9.31 -15.56
C ARG A 192 -0.21 -10.82 -15.49
N TRP A 193 0.99 -11.24 -15.88
CA TRP A 193 1.38 -12.64 -16.01
C TRP A 193 2.35 -13.05 -14.90
N LEU A 194 3.29 -12.18 -14.57
CA LEU A 194 4.31 -12.42 -13.55
C LEU A 194 3.79 -12.11 -12.15
N GLY A 195 2.95 -11.08 -11.97
CA GLY A 195 2.47 -10.64 -10.66
C GLY A 195 1.95 -11.80 -9.81
N PRO A 196 0.93 -12.57 -10.26
CA PRO A 196 0.44 -13.71 -9.49
C PRO A 196 1.48 -14.84 -9.32
N ASN A 197 2.46 -14.94 -10.25
CA ASN A 197 3.51 -15.97 -10.17
C ASN A 197 4.68 -15.58 -9.24
N MET A 198 4.81 -14.30 -8.92
CA MET A 198 5.86 -13.77 -8.04
C MET A 198 5.43 -13.68 -6.57
N LEU A 199 4.14 -13.92 -6.27
CA LEU A 199 3.60 -13.82 -4.92
C LEU A 199 3.60 -15.22 -4.26
N PRO A 200 4.45 -15.45 -3.26
CA PRO A 200 4.45 -16.70 -2.51
C PRO A 200 3.12 -16.91 -1.79
N GLY A 201 2.60 -18.13 -1.83
CA GLY A 201 1.36 -18.47 -1.11
C GLY A 201 0.05 -18.00 -1.77
N LEU A 202 0.11 -17.35 -2.96
CA LEU A 202 -1.09 -17.03 -3.73
C LEU A 202 -1.70 -18.31 -4.31
N ASP A 203 -2.99 -18.51 -4.08
CA ASP A 203 -3.75 -19.58 -4.76
C ASP A 203 -4.04 -19.13 -6.21
N LYS A 204 -3.37 -19.79 -7.16
CA LYS A 204 -3.49 -19.47 -8.60
C LYS A 204 -4.77 -20.00 -9.23
N ASP A 205 -5.45 -20.91 -8.58
CA ASP A 205 -6.73 -21.45 -9.00
C ASP A 205 -7.88 -20.59 -8.47
N ASP A 206 -7.64 -19.75 -7.45
CA ASP A 206 -8.58 -18.74 -6.98
C ASP A 206 -8.54 -17.49 -7.88
N SER A 207 -9.56 -17.35 -8.73
CA SER A 207 -9.67 -16.24 -9.68
C SER A 207 -9.77 -14.87 -9.00
N GLU A 208 -10.32 -14.80 -7.79
CA GLU A 208 -10.43 -13.58 -6.99
C GLU A 208 -9.07 -13.13 -6.49
N GLN A 209 -8.30 -14.02 -5.88
CA GLN A 209 -6.94 -13.72 -5.42
C GLN A 209 -6.04 -13.30 -6.60
N VAL A 210 -6.15 -13.97 -7.74
CA VAL A 210 -5.41 -13.61 -8.95
C VAL A 210 -5.80 -12.22 -9.47
N ALA A 211 -7.09 -11.86 -9.42
CA ALA A 211 -7.59 -10.56 -9.84
C ALA A 211 -7.09 -9.45 -8.88
N LEU A 212 -7.17 -9.67 -7.57
CA LEU A 212 -6.63 -8.78 -6.54
C LEU A 212 -5.13 -8.54 -6.74
N ALA A 213 -4.34 -9.60 -6.88
CA ALA A 213 -2.90 -9.52 -7.10
C ALA A 213 -2.55 -8.71 -8.35
N ARG A 214 -3.26 -8.93 -9.46
CA ARG A 214 -3.08 -8.16 -10.70
C ARG A 214 -3.43 -6.69 -10.54
N SER A 215 -4.47 -6.38 -9.78
CA SER A 215 -4.86 -5.00 -9.49
C SER A 215 -3.86 -4.32 -8.60
N TRP A 216 -3.41 -5.01 -7.56
CA TRP A 216 -2.42 -4.50 -6.63
C TRP A 216 -1.10 -4.14 -7.33
N VAL A 217 -0.60 -5.01 -8.23
CA VAL A 217 0.60 -4.70 -9.04
C VAL A 217 0.43 -3.43 -9.87
N ARG A 218 -0.77 -3.08 -10.30
CA ARG A 218 -1.01 -1.83 -11.01
C ARG A 218 -0.86 -0.60 -10.13
N THR A 219 -1.15 -0.71 -8.84
CA THR A 219 -1.05 0.42 -7.89
C THR A 219 0.38 0.82 -7.55
N VAL A 220 1.41 0.14 -8.09
CA VAL A 220 2.79 0.58 -8.01
C VAL A 220 3.22 1.42 -9.23
N ILE A 221 2.42 1.46 -10.29
CA ILE A 221 2.65 2.26 -11.50
C ILE A 221 1.83 3.57 -11.41
N PRO A 222 2.35 4.73 -11.87
CA PRO A 222 3.70 4.97 -12.38
C PRO A 222 4.71 5.14 -11.24
N LEU A 223 5.78 4.35 -11.28
CA LEU A 223 6.79 4.31 -10.22
C LEU A 223 7.42 5.69 -9.96
N ALA A 224 7.67 6.46 -11.04
CA ALA A 224 8.26 7.79 -10.92
C ALA A 224 7.44 8.78 -10.06
N ARG A 225 6.12 8.56 -9.93
CA ARG A 225 5.24 9.38 -9.07
C ARG A 225 5.11 8.83 -7.64
N ARG A 226 5.85 7.77 -7.31
CA ARG A 226 5.82 7.08 -5.99
C ARG A 226 7.21 6.95 -5.38
N THR A 227 8.24 7.23 -6.18
CA THR A 227 9.65 7.05 -5.79
C THR A 227 10.04 7.95 -4.63
N GLU A 228 9.61 9.21 -4.61
CA GLU A 228 9.96 10.17 -3.56
C GLU A 228 9.44 9.70 -2.19
N GLY A 229 8.17 9.32 -2.10
CA GLY A 229 7.59 8.77 -0.87
C GLY A 229 8.22 7.44 -0.46
N ALA A 230 8.50 6.56 -1.44
CA ALA A 230 9.16 5.29 -1.13
C ALA A 230 10.58 5.50 -0.59
N ILE A 231 11.36 6.41 -1.15
CA ILE A 231 12.70 6.75 -0.61
C ILE A 231 12.58 7.27 0.81
N ASN A 232 11.62 8.16 1.08
CA ASN A 232 11.37 8.68 2.42
C ASN A 232 10.98 7.57 3.40
N ASP A 233 10.07 6.66 3.00
CA ASP A 233 9.67 5.53 3.84
C ASP A 233 10.87 4.63 4.19
N PHE A 234 11.70 4.30 3.22
CA PHE A 234 12.88 3.46 3.45
C PHE A 234 13.93 4.17 4.33
N ALA A 235 14.09 5.48 4.19
CA ALA A 235 14.94 6.27 5.07
C ALA A 235 14.41 6.28 6.51
N MET A 236 13.11 6.52 6.67
CA MET A 236 12.42 6.50 7.95
C MET A 236 12.50 5.13 8.65
N LEU A 237 12.26 4.03 7.91
CA LEU A 237 12.27 2.67 8.47
C LEU A 237 13.67 2.22 8.92
N ARG A 238 14.75 2.78 8.38
CA ARG A 238 16.10 2.50 8.87
C ARG A 238 16.35 3.00 10.29
N GLU A 239 15.71 4.12 10.65
CA GLU A 239 15.90 4.83 11.89
C GLU A 239 14.68 4.76 12.83
N LEU A 240 13.66 3.95 12.44
CA LEU A 240 12.43 3.84 13.18
C LEU A 240 12.66 3.29 14.59
N ASP A 241 12.34 4.08 15.59
CA ASP A 241 12.40 3.67 17.00
C ASP A 241 11.01 3.79 17.64
N ILE A 242 10.17 2.77 17.46
CA ILE A 242 8.87 2.73 18.13
C ILE A 242 8.99 2.44 19.63
N ASP A 243 10.15 1.97 20.11
CA ASP A 243 10.35 1.72 21.53
C ASP A 243 10.40 3.05 22.33
N ALA A 244 10.81 4.14 21.66
CA ALA A 244 10.73 5.49 22.21
C ALA A 244 9.30 6.07 22.20
N TRP A 245 8.33 5.43 21.52
CA TRP A 245 6.97 5.95 21.43
C TRP A 245 6.10 5.45 22.59
N PRO A 246 5.23 6.28 23.17
CA PRO A 246 4.34 5.89 24.27
C PRO A 246 3.12 5.11 23.75
N LEU A 247 3.35 3.90 23.17
CA LEU A 247 2.28 3.06 22.61
C LEU A 247 1.21 2.71 23.64
N GLU A 248 1.56 2.75 24.91
CA GLU A 248 0.69 2.52 26.06
C GLU A 248 -0.44 3.58 26.19
N THR A 249 -0.28 4.72 25.49
CA THR A 249 -1.30 5.78 25.43
C THR A 249 -2.39 5.53 24.39
N ILE A 250 -2.22 4.54 23.51
CA ILE A 250 -3.25 4.16 22.54
C ILE A 250 -4.39 3.47 23.27
N THR A 251 -5.52 4.15 23.37
CA THR A 251 -6.72 3.65 24.09
C THR A 251 -7.73 2.98 23.18
N SER A 252 -7.65 3.22 21.86
CA SER A 252 -8.56 2.62 20.90
C SER A 252 -8.36 1.10 20.79
N PRO A 253 -9.44 0.32 20.58
CA PRO A 253 -9.32 -1.07 20.19
C PRO A 253 -8.33 -1.23 19.02
N THR A 254 -7.43 -2.19 19.12
CA THR A 254 -6.37 -2.39 18.12
C THR A 254 -6.30 -3.86 17.71
N LEU A 255 -6.39 -4.13 16.42
CA LEU A 255 -6.17 -5.46 15.84
C LEU A 255 -4.97 -5.42 14.90
N ILE A 256 -3.98 -6.27 15.18
CA ILE A 256 -2.78 -6.41 14.36
C ILE A 256 -2.80 -7.79 13.69
N LEU A 257 -2.70 -7.82 12.39
CA LEU A 257 -2.62 -9.04 11.59
C LEU A 257 -1.20 -9.15 11.02
N HIS A 258 -0.50 -10.27 11.26
CA HIS A 258 0.85 -10.42 10.74
C HIS A 258 1.18 -11.88 10.42
N GLY A 259 1.89 -12.11 9.32
CA GLY A 259 2.44 -13.41 8.99
C GLY A 259 3.80 -13.63 9.66
N ASP A 260 4.02 -14.79 10.29
CA ASP A 260 5.26 -15.07 11.00
C ASP A 260 6.46 -15.40 10.08
N ALA A 261 6.20 -15.59 8.79
CA ALA A 261 7.23 -15.74 7.75
C ALA A 261 7.50 -14.44 6.97
N ASP A 262 7.01 -13.29 7.46
CA ASP A 262 7.23 -11.98 6.82
C ASP A 262 8.72 -11.57 6.88
N ARG A 263 9.31 -11.35 5.69
CA ARG A 263 10.71 -10.93 5.55
C ARG A 263 10.86 -9.44 5.21
N ASN A 264 9.74 -8.75 4.93
CA ASN A 264 9.75 -7.34 4.58
C ASN A 264 9.50 -6.46 5.82
N SER A 265 8.57 -6.89 6.68
CA SER A 265 8.30 -6.26 7.98
C SER A 265 8.44 -7.33 9.05
N PRO A 266 9.50 -7.30 9.88
CA PRO A 266 9.72 -8.36 10.88
C PRO A 266 8.55 -8.47 11.87
N TYR A 267 8.08 -9.71 12.05
CA TYR A 267 6.94 -10.06 12.92
C TYR A 267 7.12 -9.58 14.37
N GLU A 268 8.36 -9.58 14.86
CA GLU A 268 8.74 -9.18 16.22
C GLU A 268 8.29 -7.74 16.54
N GLY A 269 8.29 -6.86 15.54
CA GLY A 269 7.80 -5.50 15.70
C GLY A 269 6.30 -5.44 16.01
N SER A 270 5.50 -6.28 15.38
CA SER A 270 4.06 -6.41 15.67
C SER A 270 3.80 -7.05 17.02
N ALA A 271 4.59 -8.05 17.40
CA ALA A 271 4.51 -8.67 18.72
C ALA A 271 4.83 -7.65 19.84
N ASN A 272 5.87 -6.82 19.64
CA ASN A 272 6.21 -5.74 20.56
C ASN A 272 5.08 -4.70 20.66
N ALA A 273 4.56 -4.22 19.54
CA ALA A 273 3.46 -3.26 19.52
C ALA A 273 2.21 -3.82 20.23
N ALA A 274 1.85 -5.07 19.94
CA ALA A 274 0.71 -5.74 20.60
C ALA A 274 0.89 -5.90 22.11
N ALA A 275 2.11 -6.15 22.57
CA ALA A 275 2.40 -6.30 24.00
C ALA A 275 2.30 -4.95 24.76
N ARG A 276 2.49 -3.82 24.07
CA ARG A 276 2.54 -2.49 24.66
C ARG A 276 1.23 -1.71 24.55
N ILE A 277 0.44 -1.95 23.51
CA ILE A 277 -0.87 -1.29 23.33
C ILE A 277 -1.91 -2.00 24.21
N PRO A 278 -2.55 -1.32 25.17
CA PRO A 278 -3.39 -2.00 26.20
C PRO A 278 -4.57 -2.81 25.65
N ASN A 279 -5.18 -2.37 24.54
CA ASN A 279 -6.34 -3.00 23.93
C ASN A 279 -6.01 -3.67 22.60
N ALA A 280 -4.76 -4.12 22.44
CA ALA A 280 -4.35 -4.78 21.21
C ALA A 280 -4.56 -6.29 21.25
N LYS A 281 -5.00 -6.83 20.12
CA LYS A 281 -4.99 -8.27 19.79
C LYS A 281 -4.06 -8.48 18.60
N LEU A 282 -3.19 -9.49 18.67
CA LEU A 282 -2.35 -9.93 17.54
C LEU A 282 -2.89 -11.24 16.99
N VAL A 283 -3.17 -11.28 15.70
CA VAL A 283 -3.51 -12.49 14.96
C VAL A 283 -2.31 -12.87 14.09
N THR A 284 -1.75 -14.04 14.35
CA THR A 284 -0.62 -14.57 13.62
C THR A 284 -1.09 -15.50 12.51
N PHE A 285 -0.63 -15.24 11.29
CA PHE A 285 -0.84 -16.12 10.14
C PHE A 285 0.40 -17.00 9.95
N GLU A 286 0.31 -18.25 10.39
CA GLU A 286 1.44 -19.19 10.37
C GLU A 286 1.91 -19.50 8.94
N GLY A 287 3.22 -19.39 8.70
CA GLY A 287 3.86 -19.61 7.41
C GLY A 287 3.53 -18.61 6.33
N VAL A 288 2.80 -17.51 6.65
CA VAL A 288 2.43 -16.48 5.69
C VAL A 288 3.47 -15.36 5.70
N GLY A 289 3.81 -14.86 4.51
CA GLY A 289 4.71 -13.72 4.30
C GLY A 289 4.00 -12.37 4.35
N HIS A 290 4.69 -11.36 3.79
CA HIS A 290 4.21 -9.97 3.74
C HIS A 290 2.91 -9.80 2.95
N GLU A 291 2.66 -10.70 1.99
CA GLU A 291 1.55 -10.64 1.06
C GLU A 291 0.23 -11.16 1.66
N LEU A 292 0.08 -11.14 3.00
CA LEU A 292 -1.11 -11.68 3.67
C LEU A 292 -2.42 -11.10 3.12
N THR A 293 -2.47 -9.81 2.78
CA THR A 293 -3.66 -9.15 2.22
C THR A 293 -4.12 -9.73 0.88
N LEU A 294 -3.20 -10.33 0.13
CA LEU A 294 -3.47 -10.95 -1.17
C LEU A 294 -3.68 -12.47 -1.06
N THR A 295 -3.08 -13.09 -0.05
CA THR A 295 -3.09 -14.55 0.10
C THR A 295 -4.16 -15.06 1.07
N ARG A 296 -4.68 -14.17 1.93
CA ARG A 296 -5.72 -14.47 2.94
C ARG A 296 -6.87 -13.45 2.96
N PRO A 297 -7.35 -12.96 1.79
CA PRO A 297 -8.30 -11.85 1.74
C PRO A 297 -9.59 -12.12 2.52
N ARG A 298 -10.16 -13.34 2.41
CA ARG A 298 -11.43 -13.69 3.09
C ARG A 298 -11.30 -13.77 4.60
N GLU A 299 -10.18 -14.34 5.10
CA GLU A 299 -9.90 -14.39 6.55
C GLU A 299 -9.74 -12.97 7.12
N ILE A 300 -9.10 -12.08 6.36
CA ILE A 300 -8.95 -10.67 6.75
C ILE A 300 -10.30 -9.95 6.78
N ASP A 301 -11.17 -10.19 5.79
CA ASP A 301 -12.53 -9.61 5.77
C ASP A 301 -13.34 -10.04 7.00
N GLU A 302 -13.31 -11.32 7.33
CA GLU A 302 -14.00 -11.85 8.51
C GLU A 302 -13.46 -11.23 9.82
N LEU A 303 -12.14 -11.04 9.90
CA LEU A 303 -11.51 -10.39 11.05
C LEU A 303 -11.85 -8.90 11.10
N MET A 304 -11.86 -8.22 9.97
CA MET A 304 -12.24 -6.81 9.86
C MET A 304 -13.70 -6.60 10.28
N HIS A 305 -14.63 -7.41 9.78
CA HIS A 305 -16.05 -7.29 10.15
C HIS A 305 -16.24 -7.50 11.65
N ARG A 306 -15.69 -8.56 12.23
CA ARG A 306 -15.76 -8.80 13.68
C ARG A 306 -15.17 -7.65 14.48
N PHE A 307 -14.04 -7.11 14.03
CA PHE A 307 -13.42 -5.97 14.67
C PHE A 307 -14.32 -4.73 14.63
N LEU A 308 -14.96 -4.44 13.49
CA LEU A 308 -15.86 -3.31 13.31
C LEU A 308 -17.15 -3.46 14.14
N GLU A 309 -17.65 -4.68 14.34
CA GLU A 309 -18.82 -4.97 15.18
C GLU A 309 -18.54 -4.79 16.68
N GLU A 310 -17.27 -4.90 17.11
CA GLU A 310 -16.83 -4.70 18.50
C GLU A 310 -16.58 -3.22 18.86
N LEU A 311 -16.61 -2.27 17.88
CA LEU A 311 -16.36 -0.83 18.09
C LEU A 311 -17.62 -0.08 18.53
#